data_b50a76a10bb911a81f8a9765f00fff69
#
_entry.id   b50a76a10bb911a81f8a9765f00fff69
#
_cell.length_a   1.000
_cell.length_b   1.000
_cell.length_c   1.000
_cell.angle_alpha   90.00
_cell.angle_beta   90.00
_cell.angle_gamma   90.00
#
_symmetry.space_group_name_H-M   'P 1'
#
loop_
_entity.id
_entity.type
_entity.pdbx_description
1 polymer ?
#
loop_
_entity_poly.entity_id
_entity_poly.type
_entity_poly.pdbx_seq_one_letter_code
_entity_poly.pdbx_strand_id
1 'polypeptide(L)'
;MITLDQIESFKKNGYLVIENYIDQRQRNLLMNRAEELIDEFEPPSSRSVFTTNEQERTSDEYFLSSGDKIRFFFEEKAIDEDGNFTVPKQQSINKIGHAQHALDPVYKEVIKELNFPELGTQLGIKDPRQLQSMHIFKQPSIGGEVGLHQDSSFLYTTPMSCIGFWVALEDANKENGCLQAITGGHSIPLKKRFKLSPNGGTEFEILDDSPWPENTLDLLEVKAGTLIILHGQLPHYSSANTSDRSRQAFSLHLIDKNCHYAEDNWLKPLL
;
A
#
# COMPACT_ATOMS: atom_id res chain seq x y z
N MET A 1 -6.20 1.63 -21.57
CA MET A 1 -7.67 1.48 -21.35
C MET A 1 -7.95 0.03 -21.06
N ILE A 2 -8.77 -0.23 -20.05
CA ILE A 2 -9.23 -1.60 -19.71
C ILE A 2 -10.46 -1.96 -20.55
N THR A 3 -10.61 -3.26 -20.85
CA THR A 3 -11.73 -3.79 -21.65
C THR A 3 -12.98 -3.95 -20.78
N LEU A 4 -14.15 -4.12 -21.41
CA LEU A 4 -15.39 -4.42 -20.70
C LEU A 4 -15.28 -5.72 -19.89
N ASP A 5 -14.65 -6.77 -20.45
CA ASP A 5 -14.43 -8.04 -19.74
C ASP A 5 -13.57 -7.87 -18.51
N GLN A 6 -12.55 -7.00 -18.57
CA GLN A 6 -11.69 -6.66 -17.42
C GLN A 6 -12.49 -5.90 -16.35
N ILE A 7 -13.37 -4.98 -16.74
CA ILE A 7 -14.26 -4.27 -15.80
C ILE A 7 -15.20 -5.27 -15.10
N GLU A 8 -15.81 -6.19 -15.85
CA GLU A 8 -16.68 -7.22 -15.26
C GLU A 8 -15.88 -8.18 -14.35
N SER A 9 -14.64 -8.53 -14.72
CA SER A 9 -13.76 -9.32 -13.88
C SER A 9 -13.44 -8.60 -12.56
N PHE A 10 -13.13 -7.30 -12.61
CA PHE A 10 -12.90 -6.49 -11.40
C PHE A 10 -14.15 -6.45 -10.51
N LYS A 11 -15.33 -6.22 -11.08
CA LYS A 11 -16.59 -6.21 -10.32
C LYS A 11 -16.91 -7.56 -9.67
N LYS A 12 -16.55 -8.66 -10.33
CA LYS A 12 -16.78 -10.02 -9.82
C LYS A 12 -15.77 -10.41 -8.73
N ASN A 13 -14.50 -10.14 -8.98
CA ASN A 13 -13.41 -10.68 -8.16
C ASN A 13 -12.93 -9.69 -7.08
N GLY A 14 -13.20 -8.38 -7.26
CA GLY A 14 -12.68 -7.31 -6.40
C GLY A 14 -11.23 -6.91 -6.71
N TYR A 15 -10.61 -7.55 -7.70
CA TYR A 15 -9.30 -7.19 -8.21
C TYR A 15 -9.18 -7.42 -9.72
N LEU A 16 -8.19 -6.78 -10.34
CA LEU A 16 -7.85 -6.97 -11.74
C LEU A 16 -6.33 -7.04 -11.88
N VAL A 17 -5.84 -8.01 -12.64
CA VAL A 17 -4.41 -8.17 -12.98
C VAL A 17 -4.19 -7.76 -14.43
N ILE A 18 -3.25 -6.85 -14.67
CA ILE A 18 -2.88 -6.36 -16.00
C ILE A 18 -1.37 -6.56 -16.17
N GLU A 19 -0.99 -7.58 -16.92
CA GLU A 19 0.40 -7.89 -17.20
C GLU A 19 1.04 -6.83 -18.13
N ASN A 20 2.35 -6.63 -17.99
CA ASN A 20 3.13 -5.69 -18.80
C ASN A 20 2.56 -4.26 -18.85
N TYR A 21 1.98 -3.80 -17.76
CA TYR A 21 1.39 -2.47 -17.65
C TYR A 21 2.44 -1.36 -17.56
N ILE A 22 3.53 -1.63 -16.87
CA ILE A 22 4.68 -0.73 -16.71
C ILE A 22 5.92 -1.33 -17.38
N ASP A 23 6.63 -0.54 -18.15
CA ASP A 23 7.83 -0.98 -18.85
C ASP A 23 9.08 -1.00 -17.95
N GLN A 24 10.18 -1.56 -18.47
CA GLN A 24 11.44 -1.66 -17.73
C GLN A 24 12.05 -0.30 -17.40
N ARG A 25 11.92 0.70 -18.29
CA ARG A 25 12.43 2.06 -18.06
C ARG A 25 11.72 2.70 -16.87
N GLN A 26 10.40 2.62 -16.84
CA GLN A 26 9.57 3.18 -15.78
C GLN A 26 9.85 2.50 -14.43
N ARG A 27 9.99 1.15 -14.43
CA ARG A 27 10.37 0.40 -13.21
C ARG A 27 11.73 0.85 -12.69
N ASN A 28 12.73 0.93 -13.59
CA ASN A 28 14.07 1.36 -13.21
C ASN A 28 14.09 2.78 -12.66
N LEU A 29 13.33 3.71 -13.24
CA LEU A 29 13.21 5.08 -12.73
C LEU A 29 12.70 5.09 -11.28
N LEU A 30 11.63 4.34 -10.98
CA LEU A 30 11.08 4.28 -9.62
C LEU A 30 12.04 3.62 -8.63
N MET A 31 12.68 2.51 -9.01
CA MET A 31 13.62 1.78 -8.15
C MET A 31 14.86 2.60 -7.86
N ASN A 32 15.50 3.17 -8.90
CA ASN A 32 16.69 4.00 -8.73
C ASN A 32 16.38 5.24 -7.87
N ARG A 33 15.20 5.88 -8.11
CA ARG A 33 14.82 7.04 -7.27
C ARG A 33 14.59 6.67 -5.82
N ALA A 34 14.02 5.50 -5.56
CA ALA A 34 13.88 4.99 -4.20
C ALA A 34 15.25 4.77 -3.51
N GLU A 35 16.23 4.21 -4.23
CA GLU A 35 17.60 4.03 -3.74
C GLU A 35 18.27 5.38 -3.45
N GLU A 36 18.17 6.37 -4.37
CA GLU A 36 18.68 7.72 -4.14
C GLU A 36 18.07 8.35 -2.88
N LEU A 37 16.74 8.24 -2.71
CA LEU A 37 16.06 8.77 -1.53
C LEU A 37 16.53 8.10 -0.23
N ILE A 38 16.81 6.80 -0.26
CA ILE A 38 17.37 6.08 0.90
C ILE A 38 18.81 6.53 1.17
N ASP A 39 19.62 6.74 0.13
CA ASP A 39 21.00 7.17 0.29
C ASP A 39 21.08 8.59 0.91
N GLU A 40 20.20 9.49 0.46
CA GLU A 40 20.06 10.86 0.99
C GLU A 40 19.48 10.91 2.42
N PHE A 41 18.75 9.86 2.82
CA PHE A 41 18.05 9.83 4.10
C PHE A 41 19.00 9.57 5.28
N GLU A 42 18.99 10.48 6.25
CA GLU A 42 19.67 10.31 7.54
C GLU A 42 18.66 9.80 8.58
N PRO A 43 18.81 8.54 9.05
CA PRO A 43 17.89 7.98 10.03
C PRO A 43 17.88 8.79 11.33
N PRO A 44 16.71 9.20 11.84
CA PRO A 44 16.63 9.85 13.15
C PRO A 44 17.03 8.89 14.27
N SER A 45 17.38 9.46 15.44
CA SER A 45 17.71 8.67 16.64
C SER A 45 16.53 7.82 17.13
N SER A 46 15.28 8.31 16.97
CA SER A 46 14.08 7.54 17.18
C SER A 46 13.56 7.06 15.83
N ARG A 47 13.48 5.74 15.64
CA ARG A 47 13.13 5.11 14.37
C ARG A 47 11.71 4.59 14.39
N SER A 48 10.95 4.91 13.37
CA SER A 48 9.62 4.36 13.17
C SER A 48 9.71 3.03 12.44
N VAL A 49 9.38 1.97 13.15
CA VAL A 49 9.36 0.59 12.64
C VAL A 49 7.97 0.28 12.08
N PHE A 50 7.91 -0.32 10.91
CA PHE A 50 6.66 -0.87 10.41
C PHE A 50 6.36 -2.17 11.14
N THR A 51 5.37 -2.12 12.05
CA THR A 51 4.92 -3.28 12.81
C THR A 51 3.48 -3.63 12.47
N THR A 52 3.13 -4.90 12.56
CA THR A 52 1.76 -5.39 12.56
C THR A 52 1.09 -5.23 13.93
N ASN A 53 1.85 -4.87 14.97
CA ASN A 53 1.32 -4.57 16.30
C ASN A 53 0.49 -3.29 16.28
N GLU A 54 -0.82 -3.42 16.44
CA GLU A 54 -1.78 -2.32 16.38
C GLU A 54 -1.52 -1.24 17.43
N GLN A 55 -1.07 -1.62 18.64
CA GLN A 55 -0.83 -0.68 19.74
C GLN A 55 0.37 0.26 19.48
N GLU A 56 1.44 -0.25 18.88
CA GLU A 56 2.60 0.56 18.53
C GLU A 56 2.29 1.51 17.37
N ARG A 57 1.48 1.06 16.41
CA ARG A 57 1.05 1.86 15.26
C ARG A 57 0.19 3.06 15.65
N THR A 58 -0.61 2.94 16.71
CA THR A 58 -1.59 3.97 17.12
C THR A 58 -0.97 5.19 17.78
N SER A 59 0.28 5.13 18.23
CA SER A 59 0.96 6.20 18.96
C SER A 59 2.16 6.82 18.23
N ASP A 60 2.55 6.30 17.07
CA ASP A 60 3.71 6.78 16.32
C ASP A 60 3.41 8.09 15.58
N GLU A 61 3.80 9.22 16.17
CA GLU A 61 3.63 10.56 15.57
C GLU A 61 4.37 10.70 14.23
N TYR A 62 5.50 10.02 14.04
CA TYR A 62 6.24 10.01 12.78
C TYR A 62 5.39 9.38 11.67
N PHE A 63 4.70 8.28 11.97
CA PHE A 63 3.74 7.67 11.03
C PHE A 63 2.53 8.59 10.82
N LEU A 64 1.88 9.07 11.87
CA LEU A 64 0.64 9.84 11.79
C LEU A 64 0.79 11.16 11.03
N SER A 65 1.96 11.79 11.08
CA SER A 65 2.26 13.03 10.36
C SER A 65 2.97 12.80 9.02
N SER A 66 2.87 11.62 8.42
CA SER A 66 3.55 11.27 7.16
C SER A 66 2.71 11.50 5.90
N GLY A 67 1.42 11.82 6.04
CA GLY A 67 0.50 11.90 4.91
C GLY A 67 0.86 12.95 3.86
N ASP A 68 1.52 14.03 4.26
CA ASP A 68 1.99 15.13 3.43
C ASP A 68 3.52 15.16 3.24
N LYS A 69 4.20 14.03 3.50
CA LYS A 69 5.67 13.93 3.50
C LYS A 69 6.15 12.67 2.79
N ILE A 70 7.44 12.66 2.48
CA ILE A 70 8.17 11.45 2.09
C ILE A 70 8.92 11.00 3.34
N ARG A 71 8.51 9.87 3.91
CA ARG A 71 9.08 9.30 5.13
C ARG A 71 9.43 7.83 4.96
N PHE A 72 10.38 7.37 5.79
CA PHE A 72 10.98 6.05 5.70
C PHE A 72 10.59 5.25 6.94
N PHE A 73 10.13 4.03 6.70
CA PHE A 73 9.72 3.10 7.75
C PHE A 73 10.59 1.86 7.66
N PHE A 74 11.05 1.37 8.79
CA PHE A 74 12.00 0.27 8.85
C PHE A 74 11.30 -1.08 8.99
N GLU A 75 11.97 -2.14 8.50
CA GLU A 75 11.59 -3.50 8.80
C GLU A 75 11.84 -3.79 10.29
N GLU A 76 10.91 -4.51 10.93
CA GLU A 76 10.99 -4.85 12.34
C GLU A 76 12.28 -5.61 12.67
N LYS A 77 12.66 -6.58 11.83
CA LYS A 77 13.88 -7.38 11.99
C LYS A 77 15.17 -6.67 11.60
N ALA A 78 15.10 -5.48 11.05
CA ALA A 78 16.26 -4.69 10.67
C ALA A 78 16.87 -3.89 11.83
N ILE A 79 16.22 -3.89 13.00
CA ILE A 79 16.65 -3.12 14.18
C ILE A 79 16.67 -4.06 15.38
N ASP A 80 17.78 -4.08 16.13
CA ASP A 80 17.91 -4.86 17.35
C ASP A 80 17.27 -4.15 18.58
N GLU A 81 17.29 -4.82 19.74
CA GLU A 81 16.74 -4.29 21.00
C GLU A 81 17.46 -3.01 21.48
N ASP A 82 18.72 -2.83 21.10
CA ASP A 82 19.52 -1.63 21.40
C ASP A 82 19.32 -0.50 20.38
N GLY A 83 18.49 -0.73 19.34
CA GLY A 83 18.19 0.23 18.29
C GLY A 83 19.25 0.30 17.17
N ASN A 84 20.18 -0.65 17.07
CA ASN A 84 21.17 -0.69 16.00
C ASN A 84 20.64 -1.44 14.78
N PHE A 85 21.15 -1.10 13.60
CA PHE A 85 20.83 -1.86 12.40
C PHE A 85 21.48 -3.24 12.40
N THR A 86 20.70 -4.28 12.13
CA THR A 86 21.15 -5.67 11.93
C THR A 86 21.55 -5.95 10.49
N VAL A 87 21.17 -5.06 9.57
CA VAL A 87 21.45 -5.12 8.13
C VAL A 87 21.87 -3.73 7.61
N PRO A 88 22.47 -3.61 6.41
CA PRO A 88 22.74 -2.31 5.80
C PRO A 88 21.51 -1.44 5.68
N LYS A 89 21.67 -0.10 5.76
CA LYS A 89 20.59 0.89 5.69
C LYS A 89 19.63 0.63 4.49
N GLN A 90 20.18 0.33 3.33
CA GLN A 90 19.40 0.05 2.10
C GLN A 90 18.49 -1.17 2.23
N GLN A 91 18.86 -2.15 3.05
CA GLN A 91 18.07 -3.35 3.32
C GLN A 91 17.20 -3.24 4.58
N SER A 92 17.29 -2.13 5.30
CA SER A 92 16.51 -1.93 6.53
C SER A 92 15.13 -1.31 6.28
N ILE A 93 14.88 -0.78 5.10
CA ILE A 93 13.64 -0.06 4.79
C ILE A 93 12.54 -1.05 4.39
N ASN A 94 11.39 -0.94 5.05
CA ASN A 94 10.14 -1.62 4.72
C ASN A 94 9.38 -0.86 3.63
N LYS A 95 9.23 0.45 3.81
CA LYS A 95 8.55 1.32 2.83
C LYS A 95 8.96 2.77 2.93
N ILE A 96 8.81 3.46 1.81
CA ILE A 96 8.79 4.92 1.74
C ILE A 96 7.33 5.33 1.51
N GLY A 97 6.80 6.26 2.28
CA GLY A 97 5.41 6.73 2.22
C GLY A 97 5.30 8.18 2.72
N HIS A 98 4.25 8.90 2.47
CA HIS A 98 3.03 8.50 1.77
C HIS A 98 2.70 9.51 0.65
N ALA A 99 3.62 10.47 0.35
CA ALA A 99 3.37 11.58 -0.57
C ALA A 99 4.33 11.65 -1.77
N GLN A 100 5.01 10.56 -2.17
CA GLN A 100 5.91 10.57 -3.32
C GLN A 100 5.21 11.04 -4.59
N HIS A 101 3.95 10.59 -4.80
CA HIS A 101 3.11 10.99 -5.93
C HIS A 101 2.93 12.51 -6.05
N ALA A 102 3.04 13.24 -4.94
CA ALA A 102 2.80 14.67 -4.87
C ALA A 102 4.06 15.52 -4.71
N LEU A 103 5.14 14.96 -4.17
CA LEU A 103 6.33 15.72 -3.78
C LEU A 103 7.56 15.39 -4.63
N ASP A 104 7.71 14.13 -5.07
CA ASP A 104 8.91 13.72 -5.82
C ASP A 104 8.70 13.87 -7.34
N PRO A 105 9.61 14.54 -8.06
CA PRO A 105 9.45 14.79 -9.48
C PRO A 105 9.49 13.53 -10.34
N VAL A 106 10.31 12.53 -9.98
CA VAL A 106 10.43 11.27 -10.75
C VAL A 106 9.16 10.44 -10.59
N TYR A 107 8.65 10.31 -9.37
CA TYR A 107 7.38 9.62 -9.13
C TYR A 107 6.21 10.32 -9.84
N LYS A 108 6.15 11.65 -9.81
CA LYS A 108 5.13 12.43 -10.53
C LYS A 108 5.13 12.14 -12.02
N GLU A 109 6.31 12.14 -12.65
CA GLU A 109 6.45 11.90 -14.08
C GLU A 109 5.97 10.48 -14.45
N VAL A 110 6.45 9.45 -13.75
CA VAL A 110 6.05 8.07 -14.01
C VAL A 110 4.55 7.87 -13.77
N ILE A 111 4.01 8.38 -12.66
CA ILE A 111 2.57 8.25 -12.33
C ILE A 111 1.70 8.93 -13.39
N LYS A 112 2.13 10.08 -13.93
CA LYS A 112 1.44 10.76 -15.03
C LYS A 112 1.38 9.89 -16.29
N GLU A 113 2.47 9.19 -16.63
CA GLU A 113 2.48 8.26 -17.75
C GLU A 113 1.57 7.05 -17.52
N LEU A 114 1.52 6.53 -16.28
CA LEU A 114 0.69 5.38 -15.90
C LEU A 114 -0.82 5.69 -15.88
N ASN A 115 -1.17 6.95 -15.75
CA ASN A 115 -2.54 7.45 -15.86
C ASN A 115 -3.59 6.69 -14.99
N PHE A 116 -3.26 6.42 -13.74
CA PHE A 116 -4.17 5.74 -12.80
C PHE A 116 -5.55 6.43 -12.64
N PRO A 117 -5.67 7.79 -12.69
CA PRO A 117 -6.97 8.44 -12.63
C PRO A 117 -7.94 7.98 -13.72
N GLU A 118 -7.46 7.78 -14.95
CA GLU A 118 -8.28 7.28 -16.06
C GLU A 118 -8.77 5.85 -15.79
N LEU A 119 -7.90 4.96 -15.26
CA LEU A 119 -8.32 3.62 -14.85
C LEU A 119 -9.36 3.67 -13.74
N GLY A 120 -9.17 4.56 -12.75
CA GLY A 120 -10.15 4.78 -11.68
C GLY A 120 -11.50 5.21 -12.23
N THR A 121 -11.52 6.09 -13.22
CA THR A 121 -12.76 6.53 -13.88
C THR A 121 -13.45 5.39 -14.61
N GLN A 122 -12.70 4.55 -15.33
CA GLN A 122 -13.27 3.36 -16.00
C GLN A 122 -13.82 2.32 -15.01
N LEU A 123 -13.33 2.33 -13.77
CA LEU A 123 -13.81 1.46 -12.68
C LEU A 123 -14.88 2.12 -11.80
N GLY A 124 -15.37 3.31 -12.16
CA GLY A 124 -16.54 3.94 -11.54
C GLY A 124 -16.26 5.12 -10.61
N ILE A 125 -15.00 5.53 -10.41
CA ILE A 125 -14.67 6.78 -9.70
C ILE A 125 -15.03 7.96 -10.61
N LYS A 126 -15.85 8.90 -10.13
CA LYS A 126 -16.32 10.04 -10.93
C LYS A 126 -15.32 11.17 -10.98
N ASP A 127 -14.69 11.48 -9.85
CA ASP A 127 -13.66 12.52 -9.71
C ASP A 127 -12.47 11.94 -8.94
N PRO A 128 -11.52 11.23 -9.64
CA PRO A 128 -10.45 10.52 -8.99
C PRO A 128 -9.43 11.46 -8.35
N ARG A 129 -9.20 11.26 -7.05
CA ARG A 129 -8.18 11.97 -6.27
C ARG A 129 -7.11 10.98 -5.80
N GLN A 130 -5.85 11.27 -6.12
CA GLN A 130 -4.71 10.57 -5.56
C GLN A 130 -4.57 10.94 -4.07
N LEU A 131 -4.51 9.95 -3.21
CA LEU A 131 -4.57 10.14 -1.77
C LEU A 131 -3.25 9.83 -1.08
N GLN A 132 -2.67 8.68 -1.40
CA GLN A 132 -1.36 8.28 -0.89
C GLN A 132 -0.62 7.40 -1.88
N SER A 133 0.70 7.36 -1.74
CA SER A 133 1.57 6.43 -2.46
C SER A 133 2.59 5.80 -1.52
N MET A 134 3.02 4.59 -1.85
CA MET A 134 4.06 3.89 -1.10
C MET A 134 4.99 3.16 -2.07
N HIS A 135 6.30 3.27 -1.85
CA HIS A 135 7.26 2.34 -2.39
C HIS A 135 7.54 1.30 -1.32
N ILE A 136 7.18 0.06 -1.59
CA ILE A 136 7.19 -1.03 -0.61
C ILE A 136 8.34 -1.97 -0.93
N PHE A 137 9.21 -2.19 0.05
CA PHE A 137 10.28 -3.17 0.00
C PHE A 137 9.85 -4.40 0.79
N LYS A 138 10.00 -5.57 0.21
CA LYS A 138 9.98 -6.84 0.93
C LYS A 138 11.40 -7.35 0.92
N GLN A 139 12.17 -6.95 1.89
CA GLN A 139 13.59 -7.26 1.96
C GLN A 139 13.85 -8.76 2.02
N PRO A 140 14.96 -9.26 1.43
CA PRO A 140 15.30 -10.67 1.50
C PRO A 140 15.36 -11.18 2.94
N SER A 141 14.69 -12.29 3.22
CA SER A 141 14.68 -13.01 4.50
C SER A 141 14.10 -12.28 5.71
N ILE A 142 14.00 -10.94 5.69
CA ILE A 142 13.51 -10.13 6.81
C ILE A 142 12.22 -9.38 6.51
N GLY A 143 11.81 -9.27 5.23
CA GLY A 143 10.59 -8.56 4.84
C GLY A 143 9.37 -9.07 5.59
N GLY A 144 8.77 -8.21 6.41
CA GLY A 144 7.69 -8.55 7.31
C GLY A 144 6.39 -8.92 6.59
N GLU A 145 5.52 -9.61 7.29
CA GLU A 145 4.17 -9.91 6.85
C GLU A 145 3.30 -8.64 6.84
N VAL A 146 2.34 -8.57 5.92
CA VAL A 146 1.23 -7.61 5.98
C VAL A 146 -0.05 -8.40 6.22
N GLY A 147 -0.61 -8.28 7.43
CA GLY A 147 -1.79 -9.02 7.87
C GLY A 147 -3.02 -8.76 6.99
N LEU A 148 -4.00 -9.65 7.07
CA LEU A 148 -5.24 -9.55 6.30
C LEU A 148 -6.00 -8.27 6.64
N HIS A 149 -6.26 -7.44 5.64
CA HIS A 149 -6.89 -6.12 5.79
C HIS A 149 -7.67 -5.69 4.55
N GLN A 150 -8.40 -4.61 4.70
CA GLN A 150 -9.11 -3.89 3.65
C GLN A 150 -8.55 -2.46 3.60
N ASP A 151 -8.17 -1.94 2.43
CA ASP A 151 -7.60 -0.59 2.30
C ASP A 151 -8.55 0.51 2.78
N SER A 152 -9.86 0.32 2.56
CA SER A 152 -10.90 1.23 3.04
C SER A 152 -10.92 1.39 4.56
N SER A 153 -10.29 0.49 5.32
CA SER A 153 -10.08 0.65 6.77
C SER A 153 -9.24 1.86 7.10
N PHE A 154 -8.29 2.20 6.24
CA PHE A 154 -7.33 3.30 6.44
C PHE A 154 -7.70 4.56 5.66
N LEU A 155 -8.49 4.41 4.58
CA LEU A 155 -8.83 5.45 3.60
C LEU A 155 -10.36 5.51 3.43
N TYR A 156 -11.04 5.78 4.52
CA TYR A 156 -12.49 5.66 4.60
C TYR A 156 -13.21 6.83 3.92
N THR A 157 -14.19 6.52 3.07
CA THR A 157 -15.12 7.46 2.46
C THR A 157 -16.56 7.01 2.59
N THR A 158 -17.49 7.93 2.50
CA THR A 158 -18.94 7.63 2.46
C THR A 158 -19.56 8.26 1.20
N PRO A 159 -20.10 7.46 0.25
CA PRO A 159 -19.91 6.01 0.14
C PRO A 159 -18.45 5.58 -0.04
N MET A 160 -18.13 4.30 0.20
CA MET A 160 -16.76 3.79 0.03
C MET A 160 -16.34 3.85 -1.44
N SER A 161 -15.13 4.42 -1.70
CA SER A 161 -14.66 4.69 -3.06
C SER A 161 -13.18 4.42 -3.27
N CYS A 162 -12.48 3.87 -2.27
CA CYS A 162 -11.06 3.58 -2.37
C CYS A 162 -10.78 2.50 -3.42
N ILE A 163 -9.80 2.77 -4.30
CA ILE A 163 -9.19 1.80 -5.22
C ILE A 163 -7.68 1.86 -5.05
N GLY A 164 -7.06 0.72 -4.80
CA GLY A 164 -5.62 0.54 -4.73
C GLY A 164 -5.03 0.10 -6.08
N PHE A 165 -3.91 0.71 -6.46
CA PHE A 165 -3.11 0.35 -7.63
C PHE A 165 -1.76 -0.14 -7.11
N TRP A 166 -1.48 -1.41 -7.29
CA TRP A 166 -0.25 -2.05 -6.84
C TRP A 166 0.55 -2.53 -8.05
N VAL A 167 1.74 -1.97 -8.25
CA VAL A 167 2.62 -2.27 -9.38
C VAL A 167 3.79 -3.11 -8.91
N ALA A 168 3.95 -4.29 -9.48
CA ALA A 168 5.12 -5.14 -9.26
C ALA A 168 6.35 -4.55 -9.95
N LEU A 169 7.30 -4.03 -9.18
CA LEU A 169 8.58 -3.55 -9.71
C LEU A 169 9.56 -4.71 -9.94
N GLU A 170 9.42 -5.77 -9.16
CA GLU A 170 10.11 -7.05 -9.27
C GLU A 170 9.10 -8.20 -9.35
N ASP A 171 9.56 -9.39 -9.74
CA ASP A 171 8.73 -10.60 -9.73
C ASP A 171 8.21 -10.88 -8.32
N ALA A 172 6.93 -11.13 -8.20
CA ALA A 172 6.28 -11.48 -6.95
C ALA A 172 5.74 -12.91 -7.00
N ASN A 173 6.15 -13.72 -6.05
CA ASN A 173 5.74 -15.10 -5.90
C ASN A 173 5.46 -15.44 -4.42
N LYS A 174 5.02 -16.66 -4.15
CA LYS A 174 4.70 -17.11 -2.80
C LYS A 174 5.87 -16.97 -1.83
N GLU A 175 7.09 -17.25 -2.27
CA GLU A 175 8.28 -17.28 -1.40
C GLU A 175 8.75 -15.90 -0.99
N ASN A 176 8.62 -14.90 -1.90
CA ASN A 176 9.02 -13.52 -1.62
C ASN A 176 7.84 -12.61 -1.20
N GLY A 177 6.68 -13.18 -0.91
CA GLY A 177 5.53 -12.48 -0.36
C GLY A 177 4.71 -11.73 -1.41
N CYS A 178 4.23 -12.41 -2.46
CA CYS A 178 3.22 -11.87 -3.37
C CYS A 178 1.93 -11.50 -2.63
N LEU A 179 1.08 -10.69 -3.25
CA LEU A 179 -0.26 -10.45 -2.74
C LEU A 179 -1.08 -11.72 -2.74
N GLN A 180 -1.98 -11.82 -1.78
CA GLN A 180 -3.00 -12.86 -1.66
C GLN A 180 -4.32 -12.17 -1.36
N ALA A 181 -5.43 -12.63 -1.93
CA ALA A 181 -6.72 -12.00 -1.77
C ALA A 181 -7.85 -13.02 -1.60
N ILE A 182 -8.92 -12.65 -0.92
CA ILE A 182 -10.17 -13.40 -0.90
C ILE A 182 -10.94 -12.98 -2.15
N THR A 183 -10.92 -13.80 -3.21
CA THR A 183 -11.61 -13.49 -4.46
C THR A 183 -13.11 -13.28 -4.24
N GLY A 184 -13.65 -12.14 -4.70
CA GLY A 184 -15.05 -11.72 -4.45
C GLY A 184 -15.29 -11.14 -3.05
N GLY A 185 -14.26 -11.13 -2.20
CA GLY A 185 -14.34 -10.69 -0.79
C GLY A 185 -14.60 -9.19 -0.59
N HIS A 186 -14.57 -8.39 -1.64
CA HIS A 186 -14.94 -6.96 -1.57
C HIS A 186 -16.42 -6.72 -1.23
N SER A 187 -17.26 -7.76 -1.29
CA SER A 187 -18.63 -7.75 -0.78
C SER A 187 -18.75 -7.96 0.73
N ILE A 188 -17.67 -8.37 1.39
CA ILE A 188 -17.61 -8.51 2.85
C ILE A 188 -17.70 -7.10 3.48
N PRO A 189 -18.50 -6.91 4.53
CA PRO A 189 -18.54 -5.64 5.24
C PRO A 189 -17.17 -5.15 5.67
N LEU A 190 -16.97 -3.83 5.72
CA LEU A 190 -15.75 -3.26 6.27
C LEU A 190 -15.61 -3.65 7.74
N LYS A 191 -14.51 -4.32 8.08
CA LYS A 191 -14.31 -4.87 9.43
C LYS A 191 -13.99 -3.80 10.46
N LYS A 192 -13.17 -2.83 10.12
CA LYS A 192 -12.72 -1.80 11.06
C LYS A 192 -12.27 -0.54 10.33
N ARG A 193 -12.25 0.57 11.05
CA ARG A 193 -11.66 1.84 10.60
C ARG A 193 -10.48 2.22 11.47
N PHE A 194 -9.40 2.65 10.84
CA PHE A 194 -8.26 3.29 11.49
C PHE A 194 -8.45 4.80 11.43
N LYS A 195 -8.72 5.43 12.56
CA LYS A 195 -9.10 6.84 12.66
C LYS A 195 -8.37 7.57 13.76
N LEU A 196 -8.39 8.90 13.70
CA LEU A 196 -7.94 9.75 14.80
C LEU A 196 -8.84 9.54 16.01
N SER A 197 -8.22 9.38 17.19
CA SER A 197 -8.94 9.29 18.45
C SER A 197 -9.21 10.68 19.01
N PRO A 198 -10.39 10.94 19.59
CA PRO A 198 -10.69 12.19 20.30
C PRO A 198 -9.73 12.47 21.48
N ASN A 199 -9.09 11.42 21.99
CA ASN A 199 -8.14 11.49 23.11
C ASN A 199 -6.69 11.68 22.68
N GLY A 200 -6.43 11.88 21.37
CA GLY A 200 -5.11 11.94 20.77
C GLY A 200 -4.64 10.57 20.24
N GLY A 201 -3.73 10.59 19.27
CA GLY A 201 -3.31 9.39 18.56
C GLY A 201 -4.38 8.83 17.63
N THR A 202 -4.37 7.52 17.44
CA THR A 202 -5.34 6.82 16.58
C THR A 202 -5.93 5.61 17.30
N GLU A 203 -7.03 5.11 16.77
CA GLU A 203 -7.72 3.92 17.27
C GLU A 203 -8.34 3.11 16.12
N PHE A 204 -8.60 1.83 16.37
CA PHE A 204 -9.43 1.02 15.50
C PHE A 204 -10.87 1.01 16.02
N GLU A 205 -11.78 1.54 15.21
CA GLU A 205 -13.22 1.38 15.41
C GLU A 205 -13.68 0.08 14.73
N ILE A 206 -14.19 -0.86 15.49
CA ILE A 206 -14.73 -2.11 14.97
C ILE A 206 -16.11 -1.86 14.39
N LEU A 207 -16.31 -2.17 13.12
CA LEU A 207 -17.57 -2.02 12.39
C LEU A 207 -18.30 -3.37 12.22
N ASP A 208 -17.51 -4.44 12.04
CA ASP A 208 -18.01 -5.81 11.92
C ASP A 208 -17.01 -6.77 12.59
N ASP A 209 -17.40 -7.40 13.67
CA ASP A 209 -16.60 -8.34 14.47
C ASP A 209 -16.75 -9.81 14.02
N SER A 210 -17.54 -10.07 12.98
CA SER A 210 -17.65 -11.41 12.43
C SER A 210 -16.28 -11.91 11.93
N PRO A 211 -15.99 -13.22 12.04
CA PRO A 211 -14.71 -13.75 11.57
C PRO A 211 -14.57 -13.55 10.06
N TRP A 212 -13.32 -13.49 9.59
CA TRP A 212 -13.07 -13.61 8.17
C TRP A 212 -13.59 -14.95 7.66
N PRO A 213 -14.12 -15.02 6.43
CA PRO A 213 -14.53 -16.29 5.86
C PRO A 213 -13.38 -17.29 5.88
N GLU A 214 -13.68 -18.56 6.16
CA GLU A 214 -12.72 -19.68 6.08
C GLU A 214 -12.35 -20.01 4.61
N ASN A 215 -12.14 -19.00 3.80
CA ASN A 215 -11.77 -19.14 2.40
C ASN A 215 -10.26 -19.19 2.29
N THR A 216 -9.80 -19.96 1.33
CA THR A 216 -8.39 -19.90 0.92
C THR A 216 -8.10 -18.55 0.29
N LEU A 217 -6.97 -17.96 0.68
CA LEU A 217 -6.43 -16.80 0.00
C LEU A 217 -5.87 -17.23 -1.36
N ASP A 218 -6.35 -16.62 -2.43
CA ASP A 218 -5.80 -16.84 -3.77
C ASP A 218 -4.46 -16.12 -3.91
N LEU A 219 -3.43 -16.84 -4.34
CA LEU A 219 -2.12 -16.27 -4.62
C LEU A 219 -2.15 -15.44 -5.90
N LEU A 220 -1.70 -14.19 -5.80
CA LEU A 220 -1.54 -13.30 -6.94
C LEU A 220 -0.05 -13.21 -7.31
N GLU A 221 0.49 -14.33 -7.81
CA GLU A 221 1.87 -14.38 -8.31
C GLU A 221 1.95 -13.67 -9.67
N VAL A 222 2.86 -12.72 -9.79
CA VAL A 222 2.97 -11.88 -10.99
C VAL A 222 4.42 -11.58 -11.36
N LYS A 223 4.63 -11.31 -12.63
CA LYS A 223 5.90 -10.82 -13.16
C LYS A 223 6.07 -9.33 -12.94
N ALA A 224 7.33 -8.90 -12.86
CA ALA A 224 7.69 -7.49 -12.84
C ALA A 224 7.04 -6.73 -14.02
N GLY A 225 6.49 -5.57 -13.74
CA GLY A 225 5.74 -4.78 -14.72
C GLY A 225 4.22 -5.01 -14.71
N THR A 226 3.73 -5.92 -13.88
CA THR A 226 2.29 -6.17 -13.73
C THR A 226 1.66 -5.16 -12.78
N LEU A 227 0.47 -4.68 -13.14
CA LEU A 227 -0.41 -3.90 -12.28
C LEU A 227 -1.50 -4.80 -11.70
N ILE A 228 -1.69 -4.76 -10.40
CA ILE A 228 -2.85 -5.32 -9.70
C ILE A 228 -3.69 -4.16 -9.19
N ILE A 229 -4.95 -4.09 -9.61
CA ILE A 229 -5.92 -3.11 -9.11
C ILE A 229 -6.77 -3.81 -8.06
N LEU A 230 -6.92 -3.19 -6.88
CA LEU A 230 -7.63 -3.74 -5.73
C LEU A 230 -8.82 -2.84 -5.36
N HIS A 231 -9.99 -3.43 -5.22
CA HIS A 231 -11.13 -2.74 -4.61
C HIS A 231 -10.82 -2.47 -3.12
N GLY A 232 -11.08 -1.26 -2.64
CA GLY A 232 -10.69 -0.87 -1.27
C GLY A 232 -11.28 -1.74 -0.14
N GLN A 233 -12.39 -2.44 -0.41
CA GLN A 233 -12.97 -3.41 0.53
C GLN A 233 -12.49 -4.85 0.32
N LEU A 234 -11.61 -5.12 -0.66
CA LEU A 234 -11.11 -6.47 -0.89
C LEU A 234 -10.16 -6.88 0.26
N PRO A 235 -10.46 -7.95 1.00
CA PRO A 235 -9.51 -8.47 1.97
C PRO A 235 -8.31 -9.05 1.25
N HIS A 236 -7.13 -8.53 1.59
CA HIS A 236 -5.87 -8.99 1.01
C HIS A 236 -4.75 -9.05 2.04
N TYR A 237 -3.73 -9.79 1.71
CA TYR A 237 -2.66 -10.21 2.61
C TYR A 237 -1.35 -10.34 1.83
N SER A 238 -0.22 -10.30 2.51
CA SER A 238 1.09 -10.60 1.95
C SER A 238 1.98 -11.27 2.99
N SER A 239 2.41 -12.50 2.72
CA SER A 239 3.30 -13.27 3.61
C SER A 239 4.65 -12.59 3.79
N ALA A 240 5.37 -12.96 4.84
CA ALA A 240 6.77 -12.57 5.00
C ALA A 240 7.61 -13.10 3.81
N ASN A 241 8.65 -12.34 3.47
CA ASN A 241 9.63 -12.79 2.48
C ASN A 241 10.61 -13.78 3.13
N THR A 242 10.55 -15.02 2.72
CA THR A 242 11.44 -16.11 3.19
C THR A 242 12.54 -16.44 2.19
N SER A 243 12.55 -15.75 1.03
CA SER A 243 13.53 -15.97 -0.04
C SER A 243 14.78 -15.09 0.11
N ASP A 244 15.77 -15.35 -0.71
CA ASP A 244 16.99 -14.56 -0.85
C ASP A 244 16.85 -13.37 -1.83
N ARG A 245 15.64 -13.12 -2.34
CA ARG A 245 15.33 -12.06 -3.31
C ARG A 245 14.38 -11.04 -2.72
N SER A 246 14.60 -9.77 -3.04
CA SER A 246 13.65 -8.71 -2.72
C SER A 246 12.35 -8.82 -3.51
N ARG A 247 11.34 -8.10 -3.06
CA ARG A 247 10.09 -7.91 -3.81
C ARG A 247 9.64 -6.45 -3.65
N GLN A 248 10.11 -5.60 -4.54
CA GLN A 248 9.73 -4.21 -4.56
C GLN A 248 8.41 -4.01 -5.30
N ALA A 249 7.60 -3.12 -4.79
CA ALA A 249 6.34 -2.70 -5.41
C ALA A 249 6.10 -1.21 -5.18
N PHE A 250 5.39 -0.60 -6.11
CA PHE A 250 4.85 0.74 -5.94
C PHE A 250 3.34 0.66 -5.80
N SER A 251 2.76 1.35 -4.82
CA SER A 251 1.31 1.45 -4.67
C SER A 251 0.84 2.89 -4.64
N LEU A 252 -0.37 3.10 -5.17
CA LEU A 252 -1.07 4.37 -5.14
C LEU A 252 -2.56 4.11 -4.88
N HIS A 253 -3.17 4.93 -4.04
CA HIS A 253 -4.59 4.83 -3.75
C HIS A 253 -5.34 6.05 -4.28
N LEU A 254 -6.46 5.77 -4.95
CA LEU A 254 -7.44 6.76 -5.38
C LEU A 254 -8.70 6.66 -4.53
N ILE A 255 -9.35 7.82 -4.35
CA ILE A 255 -10.73 7.93 -3.87
C ILE A 255 -11.55 8.80 -4.83
N ASP A 256 -12.87 8.73 -4.74
CA ASP A 256 -13.75 9.67 -5.43
C ASP A 256 -13.90 10.93 -4.57
N LYS A 257 -13.52 12.08 -5.11
CA LYS A 257 -13.63 13.38 -4.45
C LYS A 257 -15.08 13.79 -4.16
N ASN A 258 -16.05 13.21 -4.88
CA ASN A 258 -17.46 13.43 -4.62
C ASN A 258 -18.00 12.62 -3.42
N CYS A 259 -17.22 11.69 -2.90
CA CYS A 259 -17.53 10.98 -1.67
C CYS A 259 -17.02 11.78 -0.46
N HIS A 260 -17.76 11.71 0.64
CA HIS A 260 -17.32 12.36 1.88
C HIS A 260 -16.09 11.62 2.44
N TYR A 261 -14.94 12.30 2.48
CA TYR A 261 -13.74 11.84 3.17
C TYR A 261 -13.83 12.22 4.64
N ALA A 262 -13.90 11.23 5.52
CA ALA A 262 -14.17 11.46 6.94
C ALA A 262 -13.07 12.34 7.59
N GLU A 263 -13.48 13.32 8.40
CA GLU A 263 -12.57 14.27 9.04
C GLU A 263 -11.64 13.61 10.07
N ASP A 264 -12.06 12.49 10.64
CA ASP A 264 -11.29 11.68 11.57
C ASP A 264 -10.36 10.64 10.89
N ASN A 265 -10.29 10.61 9.56
CA ASN A 265 -9.27 9.81 8.89
C ASN A 265 -7.86 10.26 9.30
N TRP A 266 -6.99 9.28 9.59
CA TRP A 266 -5.62 9.53 10.01
C TRP A 266 -4.80 10.29 8.96
N LEU A 267 -4.97 9.89 7.68
CA LEU A 267 -4.28 10.52 6.56
C LEU A 267 -5.01 11.80 6.15
N LYS A 268 -4.32 12.93 6.20
CA LYS A 268 -4.85 14.18 5.66
C LYS A 268 -4.41 14.32 4.20
N PRO A 269 -5.36 14.48 3.25
CA PRO A 269 -5.01 14.67 1.85
C PRO A 269 -4.19 15.94 1.67
N LEU A 270 -3.18 15.88 0.79
CA LEU A 270 -2.55 17.10 0.27
C LEU A 270 -3.60 17.91 -0.52
N LEU A 271 -3.71 19.21 -0.22
CA LEU A 271 -4.66 20.13 -0.83
C LEU A 271 -4.28 20.45 -2.28
#